data_f4c3e445f7997439c11fc3f03495e492
#
_entry.id   f4c3e445f7997439c11fc3f03495e492
#
_cell.length_a   1.000
_cell.length_b   1.000
_cell.length_c   1.000
_cell.angle_alpha   90.00
_cell.angle_beta   90.00
_cell.angle_gamma   90.00
#
_symmetry.space_group_name_H-M   'P 1'
#
loop_
_entity.id
_entity.type
_entity.pdbx_description
1 polymer ?
#
loop_
_entity_poly.entity_id
_entity_poly.type
_entity_poly.pdbx_seq_one_letter_code
_entity_poly.pdbx_strand_id
1 'polypeptide(L)'
;MFVWHEQENAATAAQALADAVAAALQTALNEKGHAVLAVSGGRSPIAFFEALSQKDLNWQNVGITLVDERIVPTTHADSNTGLVREYLLKNNAAVATWIPVVEDGKSETELQPEVVVAYALKHYKQPDVLVLGMGGDGHTASLFPQAPQLQAAINEADDPTLIHTTPVTAPHERVSMTLGAIAKTPNVFLAIQGAEKKAVFDKAAARADTEYPTSLILNHQGINCHVYYAH
;
A
#
# COMPACT_ATOMS: atom_id res chain seq x y z
N MET A 1 -4.67 -16.27 -7.18
CA MET A 1 -3.39 -16.92 -7.64
C MET A 1 -2.37 -15.82 -7.82
N PHE A 2 -1.13 -15.96 -7.34
CA PHE A 2 -0.10 -14.94 -7.47
C PHE A 2 0.98 -15.34 -8.47
N VAL A 3 1.69 -14.34 -9.02
CA VAL A 3 2.86 -14.51 -9.90
C VAL A 3 4.11 -14.15 -9.11
N TRP A 4 5.09 -15.05 -9.05
CA TRP A 4 6.34 -14.87 -8.30
C TRP A 4 7.46 -14.31 -9.20
N HIS A 5 8.10 -13.23 -8.72
CA HIS A 5 9.25 -12.59 -9.35
C HIS A 5 10.41 -12.55 -8.36
N GLU A 6 11.39 -13.44 -8.54
CA GLU A 6 12.57 -13.51 -7.69
C GLU A 6 13.72 -12.68 -8.26
N GLN A 7 14.39 -11.95 -7.40
CA GLN A 7 15.48 -11.06 -7.75
C GLN A 7 16.69 -11.34 -6.85
N GLU A 8 17.90 -11.16 -7.39
CA GLU A 8 19.15 -11.47 -6.69
C GLU A 8 19.34 -10.63 -5.41
N ASN A 9 18.87 -9.39 -5.41
CA ASN A 9 19.07 -8.45 -4.31
C ASN A 9 17.98 -7.36 -4.28
N ALA A 10 17.97 -6.58 -3.20
CA ALA A 10 17.00 -5.53 -2.99
C ALA A 10 17.01 -4.43 -4.07
N ALA A 11 18.17 -4.09 -4.63
CA ALA A 11 18.26 -3.04 -5.65
C ALA A 11 17.65 -3.49 -6.97
N THR A 12 17.93 -4.72 -7.40
CA THR A 12 17.32 -5.29 -8.61
C THR A 12 15.81 -5.50 -8.44
N ALA A 13 15.36 -5.90 -7.24
CA ALA A 13 13.93 -6.03 -6.95
C ALA A 13 13.22 -4.67 -6.98
N ALA A 14 13.81 -3.63 -6.40
CA ALA A 14 13.25 -2.29 -6.43
C ALA A 14 13.12 -1.75 -7.86
N GLN A 15 14.13 -1.97 -8.71
CA GLN A 15 14.10 -1.56 -10.11
C GLN A 15 13.05 -2.34 -10.90
N ALA A 16 13.02 -3.67 -10.77
CA ALA A 16 12.04 -4.52 -11.46
C ALA A 16 10.60 -4.19 -11.06
N LEU A 17 10.36 -3.94 -9.76
CA LEU A 17 9.06 -3.49 -9.27
C LEU A 17 8.69 -2.12 -9.84
N ALA A 18 9.64 -1.16 -9.89
CA ALA A 18 9.40 0.17 -10.45
C ALA A 18 9.07 0.10 -11.95
N ASP A 19 9.73 -0.78 -12.71
CA ASP A 19 9.43 -1.00 -14.13
C ASP A 19 8.01 -1.56 -14.32
N ALA A 20 7.63 -2.56 -13.53
CA ALA A 20 6.31 -3.18 -13.62
C ALA A 20 5.18 -2.21 -13.20
N VAL A 21 5.38 -1.45 -12.12
CA VAL A 21 4.42 -0.44 -11.65
C VAL A 21 4.28 0.68 -12.70
N ALA A 22 5.39 1.15 -13.27
CA ALA A 22 5.36 2.16 -14.34
C ALA A 22 4.60 1.66 -15.57
N ALA A 23 4.81 0.40 -15.98
CA ALA A 23 4.08 -0.20 -17.11
C ALA A 23 2.56 -0.29 -16.82
N ALA A 24 2.17 -0.69 -15.61
CA ALA A 24 0.77 -0.73 -15.22
C ALA A 24 0.12 0.66 -15.17
N LEU A 25 0.83 1.68 -14.65
CA LEU A 25 0.39 3.07 -14.68
C LEU A 25 0.24 3.59 -16.11
N GLN A 26 1.21 3.29 -16.99
CA GLN A 26 1.14 3.68 -18.40
C GLN A 26 -0.07 3.07 -19.11
N THR A 27 -0.41 1.82 -18.79
CA THR A 27 -1.62 1.16 -19.31
C THR A 27 -2.88 1.91 -18.88
N ALA A 28 -3.02 2.22 -17.59
CA ALA A 28 -4.16 2.98 -17.07
C ALA A 28 -4.23 4.40 -17.69
N LEU A 29 -3.08 5.08 -17.85
CA LEU A 29 -3.01 6.39 -18.52
C LEU A 29 -3.48 6.31 -19.98
N ASN A 30 -3.09 5.27 -20.70
CA ASN A 30 -3.50 5.08 -22.10
C ASN A 30 -5.00 4.79 -22.23
N GLU A 31 -5.57 4.02 -21.31
CA GLU A 31 -6.97 3.61 -21.34
C GLU A 31 -7.94 4.68 -20.83
N LYS A 32 -7.55 5.42 -19.78
CA LYS A 32 -8.44 6.30 -19.01
C LYS A 32 -8.04 7.79 -19.07
N GLY A 33 -6.83 8.09 -19.56
CA GLY A 33 -6.25 9.44 -19.53
C GLY A 33 -5.74 9.86 -18.14
N HIS A 34 -5.93 9.06 -17.12
CA HIS A 34 -5.42 9.27 -15.75
C HIS A 34 -5.15 7.93 -15.07
N ALA A 35 -4.37 7.95 -14.00
CA ALA A 35 -4.11 6.77 -13.17
C ALA A 35 -4.01 7.15 -11.69
N VAL A 36 -4.32 6.20 -10.80
CA VAL A 36 -4.14 6.34 -9.35
C VAL A 36 -3.25 5.21 -8.84
N LEU A 37 -2.17 5.60 -8.16
CA LEU A 37 -1.23 4.71 -7.48
C LEU A 37 -1.44 4.79 -5.97
N ALA A 38 -1.65 3.66 -5.30
CA ALA A 38 -1.59 3.56 -3.85
C ALA A 38 -0.33 2.78 -3.42
N VAL A 39 0.40 3.29 -2.44
CA VAL A 39 1.64 2.67 -1.96
C VAL A 39 1.62 2.46 -0.45
N SER A 40 2.26 1.38 0.00
CA SER A 40 2.58 1.17 1.42
C SER A 40 3.81 1.97 1.81
N GLY A 41 3.88 2.32 3.09
CA GLY A 41 5.01 3.01 3.67
C GLY A 41 6.06 2.09 4.31
N GLY A 42 6.81 2.63 5.27
CA GLY A 42 7.91 1.97 5.94
C GLY A 42 9.25 2.16 5.21
N ARG A 43 10.32 1.59 5.74
CA ARG A 43 11.69 1.79 5.19
C ARG A 43 11.99 0.95 3.95
N SER A 44 11.35 -0.21 3.81
CA SER A 44 11.60 -1.13 2.69
C SER A 44 11.32 -0.54 1.29
N PRO A 45 10.30 0.32 1.06
CA PRO A 45 9.99 0.82 -0.27
C PRO A 45 10.85 2.01 -0.74
N ILE A 46 11.78 2.54 0.06
CA ILE A 46 12.54 3.75 -0.31
C ILE A 46 13.24 3.59 -1.67
N ALA A 47 14.00 2.50 -1.88
CA ALA A 47 14.69 2.27 -3.15
C ALA A 47 13.72 2.13 -4.35
N PHE A 48 12.56 1.52 -4.12
CA PHE A 48 11.49 1.45 -5.12
C PHE A 48 10.92 2.85 -5.43
N PHE A 49 10.64 3.67 -4.41
CA PHE A 49 10.16 5.04 -4.60
C PHE A 49 11.14 5.88 -5.41
N GLU A 50 12.42 5.81 -5.09
CA GLU A 50 13.46 6.53 -5.82
C GLU A 50 13.55 6.08 -7.28
N ALA A 51 13.51 4.77 -7.54
CA ALA A 51 13.52 4.23 -8.90
C ALA A 51 12.27 4.62 -9.68
N LEU A 52 11.08 4.54 -9.06
CA LEU A 52 9.81 4.90 -9.68
C LEU A 52 9.72 6.39 -10.00
N SER A 53 10.22 7.25 -9.10
CA SER A 53 10.18 8.72 -9.28
C SER A 53 10.92 9.19 -10.53
N GLN A 54 11.84 8.39 -11.07
CA GLN A 54 12.64 8.71 -12.26
C GLN A 54 12.02 8.19 -13.57
N LYS A 55 10.92 7.41 -13.50
CA LYS A 55 10.29 6.86 -14.69
C LYS A 55 9.67 7.96 -15.55
N ASP A 56 9.78 7.78 -16.86
CA ASP A 56 9.16 8.67 -17.85
C ASP A 56 7.69 8.29 -18.04
N LEU A 57 6.83 9.00 -17.32
CA LEU A 57 5.37 8.87 -17.34
C LEU A 57 4.73 10.27 -17.41
N ASN A 58 3.49 10.34 -17.86
CA ASN A 58 2.69 11.56 -17.74
C ASN A 58 2.20 11.74 -16.28
N TRP A 59 3.13 12.08 -15.40
CA TRP A 59 2.89 12.23 -13.96
C TRP A 59 1.86 13.29 -13.58
N GLN A 60 1.62 14.28 -14.45
CA GLN A 60 0.56 15.29 -14.22
C GLN A 60 -0.83 14.65 -14.16
N ASN A 61 -1.00 13.50 -14.80
CA ASN A 61 -2.25 12.74 -14.82
C ASN A 61 -2.23 11.55 -13.84
N VAL A 62 -1.24 11.45 -12.96
CA VAL A 62 -1.15 10.42 -11.92
C VAL A 62 -1.48 11.00 -10.56
N GLY A 63 -2.46 10.41 -9.88
CA GLY A 63 -2.71 10.60 -8.45
C GLY A 63 -1.91 9.59 -7.62
N ILE A 64 -1.27 10.03 -6.53
CA ILE A 64 -0.55 9.17 -5.60
C ILE A 64 -1.20 9.26 -4.24
N THR A 65 -1.47 8.11 -3.62
CA THR A 65 -2.04 7.97 -2.27
C THR A 65 -1.37 6.85 -1.50
N LEU A 66 -1.86 6.59 -0.30
CA LEU A 66 -1.37 5.52 0.57
C LEU A 66 -2.38 4.38 0.67
N VAL A 67 -1.85 3.17 0.82
CA VAL A 67 -2.64 1.97 1.17
C VAL A 67 -3.13 2.06 2.61
N ASP A 68 -2.26 2.55 3.49
CA ASP A 68 -2.53 2.78 4.89
C ASP A 68 -1.68 3.94 5.43
N GLU A 69 -2.16 4.60 6.47
CA GLU A 69 -1.41 5.67 7.12
C GLU A 69 -1.57 5.58 8.64
N ARG A 70 -0.51 6.02 9.33
CA ARG A 70 -0.51 6.21 10.77
C ARG A 70 -1.30 7.48 11.08
N ILE A 71 -2.18 7.42 12.07
CA ILE A 71 -2.93 8.60 12.54
C ILE A 71 -2.01 9.43 13.43
N VAL A 72 -1.12 10.15 12.76
CA VAL A 72 -0.15 11.07 13.35
C VAL A 72 -0.04 12.32 12.45
N PRO A 73 0.45 13.46 12.94
CA PRO A 73 0.74 14.62 12.09
C PRO A 73 1.60 14.22 10.87
N THR A 74 1.31 14.78 9.70
CA THR A 74 2.04 14.45 8.47
C THR A 74 3.52 14.80 8.50
N THR A 75 3.95 15.57 9.49
CA THR A 75 5.36 15.90 9.81
C THR A 75 6.01 14.94 10.81
N HIS A 76 5.24 14.00 11.39
CA HIS A 76 5.78 13.02 12.32
C HIS A 76 6.71 12.04 11.59
N ALA A 77 7.77 11.59 12.28
CA ALA A 77 8.77 10.69 11.70
C ALA A 77 8.19 9.34 11.20
N ASP A 78 7.08 8.90 11.80
CA ASP A 78 6.39 7.67 11.41
C ASP A 78 5.28 7.89 10.35
N SER A 79 5.09 9.11 9.84
CA SER A 79 4.11 9.36 8.78
C SER A 79 4.56 8.78 7.44
N ASN A 80 3.71 8.00 6.82
CA ASN A 80 3.93 7.52 5.44
C ASN A 80 3.79 8.66 4.42
N THR A 81 2.98 9.69 4.71
CA THR A 81 2.89 10.91 3.89
C THR A 81 4.24 11.61 3.79
N GLY A 82 4.96 11.79 4.92
CA GLY A 82 6.30 12.37 4.93
C GLY A 82 7.27 11.56 4.07
N LEU A 83 7.23 10.23 4.20
CA LEU A 83 8.08 9.32 3.43
C LEU A 83 7.82 9.43 1.91
N VAL A 84 6.57 9.42 1.48
CA VAL A 84 6.22 9.55 0.05
C VAL A 84 6.65 10.90 -0.51
N ARG A 85 6.48 11.97 0.25
CA ARG A 85 6.93 13.31 -0.16
C ARG A 85 8.44 13.39 -0.34
N GLU A 86 9.19 12.74 0.53
CA GLU A 86 10.65 12.76 0.50
C GLU A 86 11.23 11.89 -0.62
N TYR A 87 10.65 10.71 -0.87
CA TYR A 87 11.28 9.70 -1.73
C TYR A 87 10.57 9.45 -3.06
N LEU A 88 9.25 9.71 -3.17
CA LEU A 88 8.49 9.45 -4.40
C LEU A 88 8.07 10.72 -5.12
N LEU A 89 7.54 11.73 -4.40
CA LEU A 89 7.09 12.99 -5.01
C LEU A 89 8.27 13.92 -5.33
N LYS A 90 9.23 13.38 -6.09
CA LYS A 90 10.43 14.09 -6.56
C LYS A 90 10.75 13.69 -8.00
N ASN A 91 11.80 14.25 -8.58
CA ASN A 91 12.24 14.01 -9.96
C ASN A 91 11.05 14.17 -10.94
N ASN A 92 10.82 13.20 -11.83
CA ASN A 92 9.73 13.24 -12.79
C ASN A 92 8.34 13.17 -12.11
N ALA A 93 8.24 12.46 -10.98
CA ALA A 93 6.99 12.32 -10.22
C ALA A 93 6.64 13.54 -9.34
N ALA A 94 7.48 14.58 -9.30
CA ALA A 94 7.23 15.79 -8.51
C ALA A 94 5.94 16.54 -8.91
N VAL A 95 5.44 16.32 -10.12
CA VAL A 95 4.23 16.96 -10.67
C VAL A 95 2.97 16.10 -10.49
N ALA A 96 3.09 14.93 -9.88
CA ALA A 96 1.93 14.08 -9.59
C ALA A 96 1.01 14.71 -8.53
N THR A 97 -0.28 14.38 -8.62
CA THR A 97 -1.26 14.88 -7.65
C THR A 97 -1.22 14.04 -6.38
N TRP A 98 -0.93 14.67 -5.23
CA TRP A 98 -1.04 14.02 -3.93
C TRP A 98 -2.50 13.89 -3.50
N ILE A 99 -2.95 12.68 -3.16
CA ILE A 99 -4.27 12.38 -2.62
C ILE A 99 -4.09 12.04 -1.13
N PRO A 100 -4.47 12.96 -0.21
CA PRO A 100 -4.15 12.83 1.19
C PRO A 100 -5.04 11.82 1.92
N VAL A 101 -4.46 11.10 2.91
CA VAL A 101 -5.17 10.26 3.86
C VAL A 101 -5.33 10.97 5.21
N VAL A 102 -4.31 11.70 5.65
CA VAL A 102 -4.33 12.55 6.83
C VAL A 102 -4.24 14.02 6.41
N GLU A 103 -5.04 14.88 7.04
CA GLU A 103 -5.05 16.31 6.77
C GLU A 103 -3.75 16.97 7.27
N ASP A 104 -3.14 17.80 6.41
CA ASP A 104 -1.92 18.52 6.76
C ASP A 104 -2.17 19.58 7.84
N GLY A 105 -1.14 19.83 8.65
CA GLY A 105 -1.15 20.89 9.66
C GLY A 105 -1.96 20.57 10.92
N LYS A 106 -2.50 19.36 11.04
CA LYS A 106 -3.20 18.90 12.24
C LYS A 106 -2.24 18.45 13.33
N SER A 107 -2.56 18.80 14.56
CA SER A 107 -1.93 18.28 15.79
C SER A 107 -2.47 16.89 16.14
N GLU A 108 -1.74 16.15 16.98
CA GLU A 108 -2.20 14.82 17.45
C GLU A 108 -3.58 14.86 18.11
N THR A 109 -3.91 15.93 18.83
CA THR A 109 -5.21 16.07 19.51
C THR A 109 -6.39 16.30 18.56
N GLU A 110 -6.13 16.76 17.34
CA GLU A 110 -7.12 16.97 16.29
C GLU A 110 -7.34 15.71 15.42
N LEU A 111 -6.41 14.75 15.48
CA LEU A 111 -6.42 13.53 14.66
C LEU A 111 -7.17 12.40 15.36
N GLN A 112 -8.49 12.59 15.55
CA GLN A 112 -9.34 11.50 16.04
C GLN A 112 -9.62 10.50 14.92
N PRO A 113 -9.62 9.17 15.19
CA PRO A 113 -9.75 8.14 14.14
C PRO A 113 -10.95 8.35 13.21
N GLU A 114 -12.12 8.67 13.73
CA GLU A 114 -13.34 8.87 12.93
C GLU A 114 -13.23 10.09 12.02
N VAL A 115 -12.58 11.17 12.50
CA VAL A 115 -12.36 12.40 11.74
C VAL A 115 -11.39 12.12 10.58
N VAL A 116 -10.31 11.38 10.86
CA VAL A 116 -9.31 11.05 9.86
C VAL A 116 -9.88 10.11 8.79
N VAL A 117 -10.64 9.08 9.19
CA VAL A 117 -11.31 8.19 8.23
C VAL A 117 -12.31 8.96 7.35
N ALA A 118 -13.12 9.85 7.93
CA ALA A 118 -14.07 10.68 7.18
C ALA A 118 -13.35 11.61 6.19
N TYR A 119 -12.23 12.21 6.61
CA TYR A 119 -11.39 13.02 5.74
C TYR A 119 -10.80 12.19 4.59
N ALA A 120 -10.21 11.04 4.89
CA ALA A 120 -9.63 10.14 3.89
C ALA A 120 -10.67 9.66 2.87
N LEU A 121 -11.86 9.25 3.32
CA LEU A 121 -12.97 8.83 2.46
C LEU A 121 -13.43 9.94 1.51
N LYS A 122 -13.45 11.20 1.95
CA LYS A 122 -13.82 12.34 1.10
C LYS A 122 -12.84 12.53 -0.07
N HIS A 123 -11.57 12.18 0.11
CA HIS A 123 -10.53 12.35 -0.90
C HIS A 123 -10.23 11.06 -1.66
N TYR A 124 -10.73 9.93 -1.19
CA TYR A 124 -10.44 8.61 -1.76
C TYR A 124 -10.70 8.54 -3.25
N LYS A 125 -9.77 7.93 -3.94
CA LYS A 125 -9.91 7.48 -5.34
C LYS A 125 -9.50 6.03 -5.40
N GLN A 126 -10.30 5.19 -6.05
CA GLN A 126 -9.96 3.79 -6.25
C GLN A 126 -8.66 3.68 -7.04
N PRO A 127 -7.62 2.99 -6.52
CA PRO A 127 -6.36 2.82 -7.24
C PRO A 127 -6.51 1.95 -8.49
N ASP A 128 -5.72 2.28 -9.51
CA ASP A 128 -5.47 1.43 -10.68
C ASP A 128 -4.29 0.47 -10.42
N VAL A 129 -3.37 0.93 -9.60
CA VAL A 129 -2.16 0.21 -9.22
C VAL A 129 -1.94 0.34 -7.72
N LEU A 130 -1.62 -0.77 -7.07
CA LEU A 130 -1.43 -0.84 -5.63
C LEU A 130 -0.16 -1.62 -5.30
N VAL A 131 0.70 -1.05 -4.43
CA VAL A 131 1.93 -1.68 -3.96
C VAL A 131 1.85 -1.92 -2.47
N LEU A 132 1.80 -3.19 -2.09
CA LEU A 132 1.75 -3.68 -0.72
C LEU A 132 3.15 -4.04 -0.21
N GLY A 133 3.34 -3.92 1.10
CA GLY A 133 4.37 -4.60 1.85
C GLY A 133 3.77 -5.72 2.71
N MET A 134 4.62 -6.54 3.33
CA MET A 134 4.24 -7.53 4.34
C MET A 134 5.06 -7.35 5.61
N GLY A 135 4.40 -7.35 6.76
CA GLY A 135 5.05 -7.38 8.06
C GLY A 135 5.61 -8.76 8.43
N GLY A 136 6.47 -8.80 9.44
CA GLY A 136 6.99 -10.06 9.99
C GLY A 136 5.93 -10.95 10.67
N ASP A 137 4.80 -10.36 11.04
CA ASP A 137 3.60 -11.04 11.57
C ASP A 137 2.58 -11.40 10.47
N GLY A 138 2.90 -11.16 9.20
CA GLY A 138 2.03 -11.45 8.05
C GLY A 138 0.94 -10.42 7.81
N HIS A 139 0.94 -9.25 8.48
CA HIS A 139 0.04 -8.16 8.12
C HIS A 139 0.39 -7.58 6.75
N THR A 140 -0.59 -6.99 6.08
CA THR A 140 -0.41 -6.15 4.88
C THR A 140 -1.36 -4.96 4.96
N ALA A 141 -1.03 -3.83 4.33
CA ALA A 141 -1.67 -2.57 4.67
C ALA A 141 -1.65 -2.37 6.19
N SER A 142 -2.78 -2.01 6.81
CA SER A 142 -2.94 -2.11 8.27
C SER A 142 -3.99 -3.16 8.67
N LEU A 143 -4.06 -4.26 7.91
CA LEU A 143 -4.81 -5.46 8.26
C LEU A 143 -3.94 -6.33 9.19
N PHE A 144 -3.95 -6.02 10.48
CA PHE A 144 -3.13 -6.73 11.47
C PHE A 144 -3.83 -7.98 12.00
N PRO A 145 -3.09 -9.09 12.22
CA PRO A 145 -3.65 -10.23 12.97
C PRO A 145 -4.10 -9.76 14.35
N GLN A 146 -5.23 -10.27 14.83
CA GLN A 146 -5.82 -9.96 16.14
C GLN A 146 -6.28 -8.48 16.34
N ALA A 147 -6.17 -7.60 15.35
CA ALA A 147 -6.74 -6.26 15.46
C ALA A 147 -8.28 -6.36 15.65
N PRO A 148 -8.87 -5.59 16.56
CA PRO A 148 -10.32 -5.64 16.82
C PRO A 148 -11.16 -5.42 15.56
N GLN A 149 -10.67 -4.61 14.64
CA GLN A 149 -11.35 -4.26 13.38
C GLN A 149 -11.08 -5.21 12.22
N LEU A 150 -10.22 -6.23 12.38
CA LEU A 150 -9.81 -7.10 11.27
C LEU A 150 -11.02 -7.75 10.57
N GLN A 151 -11.98 -8.28 11.33
CA GLN A 151 -13.15 -8.93 10.75
C GLN A 151 -13.99 -7.97 9.90
N ALA A 152 -14.15 -6.72 10.34
CA ALA A 152 -14.85 -5.70 9.56
C ALA A 152 -14.02 -5.27 8.32
N ALA A 153 -12.68 -5.20 8.45
CA ALA A 153 -11.79 -4.81 7.38
C ALA A 153 -11.71 -5.83 6.22
N ILE A 154 -12.01 -7.11 6.50
CA ILE A 154 -11.99 -8.20 5.51
C ILE A 154 -13.38 -8.62 5.06
N ASN A 155 -14.44 -8.02 5.61
CA ASN A 155 -15.82 -8.31 5.21
C ASN A 155 -16.19 -7.54 3.94
N GLU A 156 -16.09 -8.21 2.80
CA GLU A 156 -16.41 -7.62 1.50
C GLU A 156 -17.92 -7.39 1.29
N ALA A 157 -18.79 -8.02 2.09
CA ALA A 157 -20.24 -7.85 1.98
C ALA A 157 -20.70 -6.45 2.40
N ASP A 158 -20.03 -5.84 3.38
CA ASP A 158 -20.31 -4.48 3.86
C ASP A 158 -19.59 -3.41 3.02
N ASP A 159 -18.63 -3.85 2.17
CA ASP A 159 -17.85 -3.06 1.22
C ASP A 159 -17.30 -1.71 1.75
N PRO A 160 -16.77 -1.65 2.97
CA PRO A 160 -16.08 -0.45 3.42
C PRO A 160 -14.85 -0.24 2.55
N THR A 161 -14.55 1.01 2.18
CA THR A 161 -13.39 1.36 1.36
C THR A 161 -12.14 1.57 2.21
N LEU A 162 -12.30 2.37 3.26
CA LEU A 162 -11.27 2.66 4.26
C LEU A 162 -11.84 2.41 5.65
N ILE A 163 -10.97 1.96 6.54
CA ILE A 163 -11.35 1.66 7.93
C ILE A 163 -10.25 2.11 8.90
N HIS A 164 -10.65 2.49 10.09
CA HIS A 164 -9.76 2.63 11.24
C HIS A 164 -9.34 1.25 11.75
N THR A 165 -8.06 1.08 12.07
CA THR A 165 -7.55 -0.14 12.72
C THR A 165 -6.58 0.19 13.85
N THR A 166 -6.65 -0.62 14.93
CA THR A 166 -5.78 -0.53 16.10
C THR A 166 -4.84 -1.72 16.11
N PRO A 167 -3.56 -1.55 15.75
CA PRO A 167 -2.57 -2.63 15.81
C PRO A 167 -2.38 -3.13 17.24
N VAL A 168 -2.22 -4.46 17.42
CA VAL A 168 -1.88 -5.03 18.73
C VAL A 168 -0.36 -4.99 18.97
N THR A 169 0.43 -5.08 17.89
CA THR A 169 1.89 -5.27 17.95
C THR A 169 2.69 -4.07 17.46
N ALA A 170 2.04 -2.99 17.07
CA ALA A 170 2.70 -1.78 16.54
C ALA A 170 2.10 -0.50 17.16
N PRO A 171 2.87 0.60 17.23
CA PRO A 171 2.36 1.87 17.71
C PRO A 171 1.41 2.53 16.72
N HIS A 172 0.64 3.51 17.20
CA HIS A 172 -0.28 4.38 16.47
C HIS A 172 -1.54 3.68 15.94
N GLU A 173 -2.64 4.39 15.98
CA GLU A 173 -3.86 4.08 15.23
C GLU A 173 -3.63 4.24 13.74
N ARG A 174 -4.42 3.56 12.91
CA ARG A 174 -4.26 3.53 11.45
C ARG A 174 -5.56 3.87 10.70
N VAL A 175 -5.40 4.41 9.52
CA VAL A 175 -6.40 4.31 8.44
C VAL A 175 -5.86 3.33 7.41
N SER A 176 -6.67 2.39 6.97
CA SER A 176 -6.27 1.33 6.03
C SER A 176 -7.31 1.14 4.95
N MET A 177 -6.85 0.81 3.74
CA MET A 177 -7.70 0.15 2.75
C MET A 177 -8.16 -1.19 3.28
N THR A 178 -9.40 -1.55 2.97
CA THR A 178 -10.00 -2.85 3.29
C THR A 178 -9.65 -3.91 2.24
N LEU A 179 -9.95 -5.17 2.53
CA LEU A 179 -9.80 -6.25 1.55
C LEU A 179 -10.63 -5.97 0.29
N GLY A 180 -11.89 -5.51 0.44
CA GLY A 180 -12.74 -5.17 -0.69
C GLY A 180 -12.19 -4.05 -1.56
N ALA A 181 -11.61 -3.00 -0.95
CA ALA A 181 -10.95 -1.93 -1.70
C ALA A 181 -9.70 -2.40 -2.44
N ILE A 182 -8.91 -3.29 -1.82
CA ILE A 182 -7.74 -3.92 -2.46
C ILE A 182 -8.18 -4.82 -3.62
N ALA A 183 -9.22 -5.63 -3.44
CA ALA A 183 -9.73 -6.56 -4.44
C ALA A 183 -10.30 -5.87 -5.69
N LYS A 184 -10.75 -4.62 -5.57
CA LYS A 184 -11.19 -3.78 -6.69
C LYS A 184 -10.04 -3.18 -7.51
N THR A 185 -8.79 -3.32 -7.06
CA THR A 185 -7.62 -2.76 -7.75
C THR A 185 -7.13 -3.73 -8.82
N PRO A 186 -7.06 -3.31 -10.11
CA PRO A 186 -6.68 -4.20 -11.20
C PRO A 186 -5.26 -4.76 -11.12
N ASN A 187 -4.31 -3.97 -10.60
CA ASN A 187 -2.90 -4.33 -10.54
C ASN A 187 -2.39 -4.24 -9.10
N VAL A 188 -2.18 -5.40 -8.47
CA VAL A 188 -1.70 -5.51 -7.10
C VAL A 188 -0.29 -6.09 -7.08
N PHE A 189 0.63 -5.37 -6.47
CA PHE A 189 2.02 -5.77 -6.28
C PHE A 189 2.30 -5.96 -4.79
N LEU A 190 3.07 -6.99 -4.44
CA LEU A 190 3.54 -7.24 -3.08
C LEU A 190 5.06 -7.31 -3.08
N ALA A 191 5.71 -6.46 -2.29
CA ALA A 191 7.17 -6.44 -2.13
C ALA A 191 7.57 -7.09 -0.81
N ILE A 192 8.45 -8.11 -0.87
CA ILE A 192 9.00 -8.77 0.31
C ILE A 192 10.52 -8.95 0.16
N GLN A 193 11.25 -8.90 1.26
CA GLN A 193 12.70 -9.04 1.27
C GLN A 193 13.19 -9.87 2.45
N GLY A 194 14.16 -10.74 2.17
CA GLY A 194 14.89 -11.52 3.16
C GLY A 194 14.20 -12.83 3.55
N ALA A 195 14.99 -13.77 4.05
CA ALA A 195 14.57 -15.12 4.35
C ALA A 195 13.48 -15.21 5.45
N GLU A 196 13.51 -14.32 6.45
CA GLU A 196 12.50 -14.29 7.51
C GLU A 196 11.11 -13.97 6.95
N LYS A 197 10.99 -12.94 6.10
CA LYS A 197 9.71 -12.62 5.45
C LYS A 197 9.30 -13.69 4.45
N LYS A 198 10.26 -14.32 3.75
CA LYS A 198 9.96 -15.46 2.86
C LYS A 198 9.30 -16.62 3.63
N ALA A 199 9.80 -16.94 4.82
CA ALA A 199 9.21 -17.99 5.65
C ALA A 199 7.77 -17.68 6.11
N VAL A 200 7.47 -16.42 6.42
CA VAL A 200 6.10 -15.95 6.73
C VAL A 200 5.22 -15.98 5.48
N PHE A 201 5.75 -15.52 4.34
CA PHE A 201 5.06 -15.59 3.04
C PHE A 201 4.66 -17.00 2.67
N ASP A 202 5.54 -18.00 2.84
CA ASP A 202 5.25 -19.39 2.52
C ASP A 202 4.07 -19.94 3.33
N LYS A 203 3.95 -19.55 4.60
CA LYS A 203 2.79 -19.87 5.44
C LYS A 203 1.52 -19.17 4.93
N ALA A 204 1.61 -17.88 4.63
CA ALA A 204 0.48 -17.09 4.11
C ALA A 204 0.00 -17.60 2.74
N ALA A 205 0.91 -18.02 1.87
CA ALA A 205 0.58 -18.52 0.54
C ALA A 205 -0.14 -19.87 0.55
N ALA A 206 0.04 -20.67 1.61
CA ALA A 206 -0.51 -22.03 1.69
C ALA A 206 -2.04 -22.08 1.76
N ARG A 207 -2.67 -21.11 2.44
CA ARG A 207 -4.14 -20.99 2.57
C ARG A 207 -4.53 -19.62 3.07
N ALA A 208 -5.76 -19.20 2.80
CA ALA A 208 -6.35 -17.99 3.40
C ALA A 208 -6.54 -18.20 4.92
N ASP A 209 -5.97 -17.30 5.73
CA ASP A 209 -6.04 -17.36 7.18
C ASP A 209 -5.87 -15.95 7.78
N THR A 210 -6.62 -15.63 8.82
CA THR A 210 -6.52 -14.35 9.52
C THR A 210 -5.30 -14.26 10.45
N GLU A 211 -4.61 -15.37 10.70
CA GLU A 211 -3.31 -15.38 11.37
C GLU A 211 -2.24 -14.65 10.55
N TYR A 212 -2.35 -14.74 9.21
CA TYR A 212 -1.49 -14.03 8.27
C TYR A 212 -2.36 -13.25 7.26
N PRO A 213 -2.81 -12.04 7.55
CA PRO A 213 -3.76 -11.32 6.68
C PRO A 213 -3.32 -11.15 5.22
N THR A 214 -2.00 -11.14 4.94
CA THR A 214 -1.48 -11.20 3.56
C THR A 214 -2.00 -12.42 2.81
N SER A 215 -2.30 -13.54 3.50
CA SER A 215 -2.85 -14.75 2.90
C SER A 215 -4.20 -14.52 2.21
N LEU A 216 -4.99 -13.57 2.72
CA LEU A 216 -6.28 -13.20 2.15
C LEU A 216 -6.11 -12.56 0.77
N ILE A 217 -5.01 -11.79 0.57
CA ILE A 217 -4.66 -11.22 -0.74
C ILE A 217 -4.16 -12.31 -1.69
N LEU A 218 -3.23 -13.16 -1.23
CA LEU A 218 -2.56 -14.17 -2.06
C LEU A 218 -3.51 -15.25 -2.55
N ASN A 219 -4.53 -15.59 -1.75
CA ASN A 219 -5.50 -16.65 -2.06
C ASN A 219 -6.85 -16.12 -2.56
N HIS A 220 -7.01 -14.80 -2.73
CA HIS A 220 -8.23 -14.21 -3.25
C HIS A 220 -8.37 -14.44 -4.76
N GLN A 221 -9.53 -14.95 -5.21
CA GLN A 221 -9.73 -15.27 -6.63
C GLN A 221 -9.83 -14.04 -7.54
N GLY A 222 -10.26 -12.90 -6.99
CA GLY A 222 -10.39 -11.63 -7.73
C GLY A 222 -9.12 -10.79 -7.77
N ILE A 223 -8.04 -11.17 -7.04
CA ILE A 223 -6.80 -10.39 -6.97
C ILE A 223 -5.72 -11.05 -7.82
N ASN A 224 -5.22 -10.31 -8.82
CA ASN A 224 -4.02 -10.68 -9.56
C ASN A 224 -2.80 -10.04 -8.86
N CYS A 225 -2.16 -10.81 -7.97
CA CYS A 225 -1.04 -10.34 -7.16
C CYS A 225 0.31 -10.72 -7.79
N HIS A 226 1.17 -9.74 -8.06
CA HIS A 226 2.54 -9.95 -8.49
C HIS A 226 3.48 -9.75 -7.30
N VAL A 227 4.18 -10.80 -6.88
CA VAL A 227 5.06 -10.80 -5.72
C VAL A 227 6.51 -10.61 -6.15
N TYR A 228 7.14 -9.54 -5.69
CA TYR A 228 8.56 -9.24 -5.92
C TYR A 228 9.36 -9.55 -4.67
N TYR A 229 10.21 -10.57 -4.77
CA TYR A 229 11.06 -11.04 -3.68
C TYR A 229 12.53 -10.74 -3.95
N ALA A 230 13.23 -10.27 -2.93
CA ALA A 230 14.69 -10.16 -2.90
C ALA A 230 15.28 -10.96 -1.73
N HIS A 231 16.42 -11.58 -1.96
CA HIS A 231 17.21 -12.27 -0.93
C HIS A 231 17.78 -11.32 0.12
#